data_f671b4367b1421da76bd07cd415889d7
#
_entry.id   f671b4367b1421da76bd07cd415889d7
#
_cell.length_a   1.000
_cell.length_b   1.000
_cell.length_c   1.000
_cell.angle_alpha   90.00
_cell.angle_beta   90.00
_cell.angle_gamma   90.00
#
_symmetry.space_group_name_H-M   'P 1'
#
loop_
_entity.id
_entity.type
_entity.pdbx_description
1 polymer ?
#
loop_
_entity_poly.entity_id
_entity_poly.type
_entity_poly.pdbx_seq_one_letter_code
_entity_poly.pdbx_strand_id
1 'polypeptide(L)'
;LLKAPIRRCWKDTRSVKKIPGLAGRVRVGAPDASLTPASGVVAVAELVGRLGVSAALDDAVGVIKQRDRGLSAGQFLVALAQAQMFGAEFWSGLDRRRADTAGEALSVVATPASTTAAGLAERFGPMELAGIEEGVGEIAGRVIGLLPAARRAALRAGGATIDLDGTDVECYGSKKEGIAYSYKGARAGRPHVATWAEAGVVTAADLLAGDEDPRPGAGSLIERSVATLRAAGVTVRAKVRGDVGYFASHIAQAAVAAGCDFSLGVARNPAVWRAATSIPEKAWRKAKRMKGAQVAVCDYAPAGWPPGTVTVVRRVKIRAQDISADPRARRRRTIPNGQLALALDGLLEHVYAYSFIATNLDVSTGAKAVAVEAWHRMRTDIEDRIRDAKHGAALRHLPSATRAANTVWMWGALLAVNLSAWLQELAGLDTADGRGRNHLGTLRHRLLVVPARLVRHAGQVTLRLPPGRQLLAQVLARLRRLPIWT
;
A
#
# COMPACT_ATOMS: atom_id res chain seq x y z
N LEU A 1 23.49 13.94 18.58
CA LEU A 1 23.62 14.99 19.61
C LEU A 1 22.62 16.10 19.36
N LEU A 2 21.90 16.53 20.45
CA LEU A 2 20.94 17.63 20.59
C LEU A 2 19.53 17.35 20.11
N LYS A 3 18.77 16.71 21.01
CA LYS A 3 17.32 16.82 21.10
C LYS A 3 16.95 18.26 21.51
N ALA A 4 16.49 19.08 20.59
CA ALA A 4 15.81 20.30 20.95
C ALA A 4 14.39 19.94 21.43
N PRO A 5 13.95 20.39 22.61
CA PRO A 5 12.60 20.13 23.10
C PRO A 5 11.58 20.86 22.21
N ILE A 6 10.58 20.13 21.71
CA ILE A 6 9.39 20.71 21.12
C ILE A 6 8.71 21.51 22.23
N ARG A 7 8.97 22.82 22.28
CA ARG A 7 8.24 23.74 23.15
C ARG A 7 6.76 23.67 22.76
N ARG A 8 5.94 23.16 23.66
CA ARG A 8 4.49 23.26 23.64
C ARG A 8 4.11 24.75 23.61
N CYS A 9 3.83 25.28 22.43
CA CYS A 9 3.21 26.59 22.28
C CYS A 9 1.69 26.42 22.36
N TRP A 10 1.20 26.07 23.56
CA TRP A 10 -0.22 26.08 23.90
C TRP A 10 -0.46 27.23 24.87
N LYS A 11 -0.39 28.46 24.39
CA LYS A 11 -0.92 29.63 25.10
C LYS A 11 -1.37 30.65 24.04
N ASP A 12 -2.53 30.41 23.48
CA ASP A 12 -3.45 31.46 23.04
C ASP A 12 -4.85 30.84 22.83
N THR A 13 -5.41 30.26 23.87
CA THR A 13 -6.84 30.03 23.98
C THR A 13 -7.48 31.31 24.47
N ARG A 14 -7.68 32.29 23.58
CA ARG A 14 -8.72 33.27 23.84
C ARG A 14 -9.99 32.50 24.08
N SER A 15 -10.53 32.59 25.29
CA SER A 15 -11.77 31.91 25.65
C SER A 15 -12.86 32.35 24.68
N VAL A 16 -13.29 31.48 23.78
CA VAL A 16 -14.42 31.75 22.92
C VAL A 16 -15.63 31.93 23.80
N LYS A 17 -16.16 33.17 23.88
CA LYS A 17 -17.40 33.39 24.64
C LYS A 17 -18.51 32.55 24.03
N LYS A 18 -19.06 31.63 24.83
CA LYS A 18 -20.24 30.86 24.44
C LYS A 18 -21.38 31.83 24.13
N ILE A 19 -22.16 31.53 23.10
CA ILE A 19 -23.39 32.26 22.78
C ILE A 19 -24.48 31.73 23.72
N PRO A 20 -24.97 32.54 24.68
CA PRO A 20 -26.03 32.09 25.59
C PRO A 20 -27.33 31.88 24.81
N GLY A 21 -28.07 30.81 25.14
CA GLY A 21 -29.38 30.53 24.52
C GLY A 21 -29.30 30.35 23.00
N LEU A 22 -28.36 29.49 22.53
CA LEU A 22 -28.05 29.28 21.11
C LEU A 22 -29.25 28.78 20.30
N ALA A 23 -30.16 28.02 20.91
CA ALA A 23 -31.33 27.47 20.25
C ALA A 23 -32.20 28.60 19.63
N GLY A 24 -32.48 28.48 18.34
CA GLY A 24 -33.28 29.43 17.57
C GLY A 24 -32.58 30.74 17.18
N ARG A 25 -31.34 30.99 17.62
CA ARG A 25 -30.58 32.23 17.28
C ARG A 25 -29.57 32.02 16.13
N VAL A 26 -29.26 30.77 15.75
CA VAL A 26 -28.36 30.48 14.62
C VAL A 26 -29.19 30.45 13.35
N ARG A 27 -28.80 31.27 12.40
CA ARG A 27 -29.38 31.29 11.06
C ARG A 27 -28.35 30.73 10.06
N VAL A 28 -28.81 29.90 9.13
CA VAL A 28 -28.00 29.45 8.00
C VAL A 28 -28.05 30.55 6.94
N GLY A 29 -26.89 31.15 6.64
CA GLY A 29 -26.76 32.15 5.58
C GLY A 29 -26.69 31.55 4.18
N ALA A 30 -26.50 32.44 3.19
CA ALA A 30 -26.26 32.02 1.83
C ALA A 30 -24.94 31.21 1.70
N PRO A 31 -24.84 30.26 0.75
CA PRO A 31 -23.59 29.58 0.46
C PRO A 31 -22.45 30.52 0.14
N ASP A 32 -21.28 30.28 0.67
CA ASP A 32 -20.07 31.07 0.44
C ASP A 32 -19.09 30.24 -0.45
N ALA A 33 -19.03 30.61 -1.73
CA ALA A 33 -18.18 29.96 -2.72
C ALA A 33 -16.66 30.10 -2.46
N SER A 34 -16.28 30.98 -1.50
CA SER A 34 -14.87 31.09 -1.07
C SER A 34 -14.45 30.07 -0.02
N LEU A 35 -15.39 29.35 0.55
CA LEU A 35 -15.12 28.31 1.55
C LEU A 35 -14.84 26.96 0.88
N THR A 36 -13.84 26.25 1.39
CA THR A 36 -13.58 24.85 1.05
C THR A 36 -13.43 24.01 2.33
N PRO A 37 -13.97 22.79 2.39
CA PRO A 37 -13.68 21.84 3.45
C PRO A 37 -12.31 21.18 3.30
N ALA A 38 -11.63 21.35 2.15
CA ALA A 38 -10.53 20.52 1.68
C ALA A 38 -9.31 21.34 1.21
N SER A 39 -8.86 22.31 2.03
CA SER A 39 -7.74 23.19 1.66
C SER A 39 -6.42 22.46 1.37
N GLY A 40 -6.24 21.24 1.89
CA GLY A 40 -5.06 20.40 1.63
C GLY A 40 -4.92 19.97 0.17
N VAL A 41 -5.93 20.19 -0.68
CA VAL A 41 -5.82 19.96 -2.12
C VAL A 41 -4.63 20.71 -2.71
N VAL A 42 -4.31 21.91 -2.21
CA VAL A 42 -3.15 22.68 -2.67
C VAL A 42 -1.81 21.97 -2.44
N ALA A 43 -1.69 21.15 -1.38
CA ALA A 43 -0.48 20.36 -1.15
C ALA A 43 -0.34 19.20 -2.15
N VAL A 44 -1.47 18.57 -2.51
CA VAL A 44 -1.49 17.53 -3.56
C VAL A 44 -1.22 18.18 -4.92
N ALA A 45 -1.82 19.33 -5.21
CA ALA A 45 -1.58 20.07 -6.45
C ALA A 45 -0.10 20.48 -6.60
N GLU A 46 0.53 20.99 -5.52
CA GLU A 46 1.94 21.34 -5.51
C GLU A 46 2.83 20.10 -5.77
N LEU A 47 2.52 18.95 -5.13
CA LEU A 47 3.23 17.69 -5.36
C LEU A 47 3.10 17.24 -6.82
N VAL A 48 1.87 17.16 -7.33
CA VAL A 48 1.56 16.71 -8.69
C VAL A 48 2.23 17.59 -9.73
N GLY A 49 2.15 18.92 -9.55
CA GLY A 49 2.77 19.87 -10.45
C GLY A 49 4.30 19.78 -10.46
N ARG A 50 4.93 19.69 -9.28
CA ARG A 50 6.39 19.60 -9.18
C ARG A 50 6.97 18.34 -9.73
N LEU A 51 6.27 17.22 -9.55
CA LEU A 51 6.69 15.92 -10.09
C LEU A 51 6.27 15.69 -11.54
N GLY A 52 5.45 16.56 -12.14
CA GLY A 52 4.90 16.37 -13.47
C GLY A 52 4.08 15.07 -13.57
N VAL A 53 3.30 14.74 -12.52
CA VAL A 53 2.62 13.42 -12.41
C VAL A 53 1.66 13.16 -13.56
N SER A 54 0.86 14.17 -13.95
CA SER A 54 -0.10 14.00 -15.05
C SER A 54 0.61 13.73 -16.36
N ALA A 55 1.68 14.47 -16.67
CA ALA A 55 2.44 14.30 -17.89
C ALA A 55 3.11 12.92 -17.97
N ALA A 56 3.77 12.47 -16.87
CA ALA A 56 4.38 11.15 -16.82
C ALA A 56 3.36 10.01 -17.05
N LEU A 57 2.15 10.16 -16.47
CA LEU A 57 1.08 9.19 -16.72
C LEU A 57 0.50 9.31 -18.14
N ASP A 58 0.45 10.50 -18.72
CA ASP A 58 0.01 10.68 -20.11
C ASP A 58 0.97 10.06 -21.11
N ASP A 59 2.27 10.28 -20.92
CA ASP A 59 3.32 9.75 -21.78
C ASP A 59 3.34 8.21 -21.73
N ALA A 60 3.15 7.63 -20.56
CA ALA A 60 3.18 6.17 -20.38
C ALA A 60 1.87 5.48 -20.80
N VAL A 61 0.71 6.06 -20.45
CA VAL A 61 -0.61 5.46 -20.74
C VAL A 61 -1.02 5.69 -22.19
N GLY A 62 -0.68 6.86 -22.75
CA GLY A 62 -1.08 7.24 -24.11
C GLY A 62 -2.53 7.75 -24.18
N VAL A 63 -3.09 7.69 -25.39
CA VAL A 63 -4.36 8.32 -25.74
C VAL A 63 -5.54 7.37 -25.51
N ILE A 64 -6.42 7.72 -24.57
CA ILE A 64 -7.64 6.95 -24.24
C ILE A 64 -8.89 7.43 -25.00
N LYS A 65 -8.79 8.42 -25.86
CA LYS A 65 -9.94 9.01 -26.58
C LYS A 65 -9.52 9.62 -27.92
N GLN A 66 -10.42 9.58 -28.89
CA GLN A 66 -10.14 10.06 -30.25
C GLN A 66 -10.12 11.59 -30.38
N ARG A 67 -10.82 12.31 -29.50
CA ARG A 67 -10.93 13.78 -29.55
C ARG A 67 -10.08 14.41 -28.48
N ASP A 68 -9.26 15.37 -28.87
CA ASP A 68 -8.41 16.15 -27.96
C ASP A 68 -9.22 17.25 -27.24
N ARG A 69 -10.12 16.84 -26.35
CA ARG A 69 -10.86 17.74 -25.44
C ARG A 69 -11.20 17.06 -24.12
N GLY A 70 -11.26 17.83 -23.07
CA GLY A 70 -11.43 17.31 -21.69
C GLY A 70 -10.13 16.70 -21.15
N LEU A 71 -10.23 15.89 -20.12
CA LEU A 71 -9.06 15.34 -19.42
C LEU A 71 -8.28 14.35 -20.27
N SER A 72 -6.95 14.40 -20.22
CA SER A 72 -6.05 13.34 -20.67
C SER A 72 -6.12 12.12 -19.74
N ALA A 73 -5.44 11.02 -20.09
CA ALA A 73 -5.38 9.81 -19.26
C ALA A 73 -4.76 10.12 -17.88
N GLY A 74 -3.61 10.77 -17.85
CA GLY A 74 -2.92 11.13 -16.62
C GLY A 74 -3.69 12.15 -15.79
N GLN A 75 -4.30 13.16 -16.43
CA GLN A 75 -5.17 14.10 -15.73
C GLN A 75 -6.36 13.39 -15.08
N PHE A 76 -6.99 12.45 -15.81
CA PHE A 76 -8.10 11.68 -15.28
C PHE A 76 -7.68 10.80 -14.08
N LEU A 77 -6.57 10.09 -14.19
CA LEU A 77 -6.04 9.26 -13.10
C LEU A 77 -5.68 10.08 -11.86
N VAL A 78 -5.07 11.25 -12.05
CA VAL A 78 -4.78 12.19 -10.95
C VAL A 78 -6.06 12.71 -10.30
N ALA A 79 -7.06 13.13 -11.10
CA ALA A 79 -8.34 13.60 -10.58
C ALA A 79 -9.05 12.51 -9.76
N LEU A 80 -9.03 11.26 -10.23
CA LEU A 80 -9.61 10.11 -9.54
C LEU A 80 -8.87 9.81 -8.24
N ALA A 81 -7.55 9.68 -8.28
CA ALA A 81 -6.71 9.44 -7.10
C ALA A 81 -6.89 10.56 -6.06
N GLN A 82 -6.89 11.82 -6.50
CA GLN A 82 -7.14 12.97 -5.63
C GLN A 82 -8.52 12.87 -4.97
N ALA A 83 -9.59 12.60 -5.72
CA ALA A 83 -10.93 12.47 -5.16
C ALA A 83 -10.98 11.37 -4.09
N GLN A 84 -10.35 10.22 -4.32
CA GLN A 84 -10.26 9.12 -3.36
C GLN A 84 -9.41 9.46 -2.13
N MET A 85 -8.31 10.21 -2.28
CA MET A 85 -7.54 10.76 -1.16
C MET A 85 -8.43 11.63 -0.25
N PHE A 86 -9.35 12.38 -0.82
CA PHE A 86 -10.28 13.24 -0.10
C PHE A 86 -11.56 12.54 0.38
N GLY A 87 -11.69 11.24 0.13
CA GLY A 87 -12.76 10.41 0.68
C GLY A 87 -13.93 10.14 -0.26
N ALA A 88 -13.75 10.29 -1.58
CA ALA A 88 -14.73 9.80 -2.54
C ALA A 88 -14.71 8.27 -2.57
N GLU A 89 -15.78 7.64 -2.11
CA GLU A 89 -15.93 6.18 -2.04
C GLU A 89 -16.68 5.59 -3.25
N PHE A 90 -17.30 6.42 -4.06
CA PHE A 90 -18.05 6.08 -5.26
C PHE A 90 -17.89 7.19 -6.30
N TRP A 91 -18.28 6.91 -7.56
CA TRP A 91 -18.23 7.89 -8.64
C TRP A 91 -18.94 9.21 -8.27
N SER A 92 -20.07 9.15 -7.58
CA SER A 92 -20.81 10.34 -7.10
C SER A 92 -20.01 11.24 -6.15
N GLY A 93 -18.92 10.73 -5.57
CA GLY A 93 -17.98 11.53 -4.79
C GLY A 93 -17.25 12.59 -5.61
N LEU A 94 -17.08 12.35 -6.92
CA LEU A 94 -16.52 13.32 -7.87
C LEU A 94 -17.45 14.55 -8.02
N ASP A 95 -18.77 14.32 -8.09
CA ASP A 95 -19.71 15.42 -8.21
C ASP A 95 -19.72 16.30 -6.96
N ARG A 96 -19.56 15.70 -5.78
CA ARG A 96 -19.37 16.46 -4.52
C ARG A 96 -18.07 17.28 -4.52
N ARG A 97 -16.99 16.73 -5.08
CA ARG A 97 -15.72 17.47 -5.26
C ARG A 97 -15.89 18.66 -6.17
N ARG A 98 -16.54 18.48 -7.33
CA ARG A 98 -16.85 19.55 -8.29
C ARG A 98 -17.68 20.69 -7.68
N ALA A 99 -18.56 20.37 -6.74
CA ALA A 99 -19.36 21.37 -6.03
C ALA A 99 -18.56 22.26 -5.08
N ASP A 100 -17.34 21.84 -4.68
CA ASP A 100 -16.40 22.64 -3.89
C ASP A 100 -15.62 23.61 -4.82
N THR A 101 -16.21 24.73 -5.18
CA THR A 101 -15.65 25.69 -6.13
C THR A 101 -14.30 26.26 -5.69
N ALA A 102 -14.12 26.53 -4.39
CA ALA A 102 -12.84 27.00 -3.87
C ALA A 102 -11.78 25.88 -3.88
N GLY A 103 -12.15 24.66 -3.57
CA GLY A 103 -11.27 23.50 -3.66
C GLY A 103 -10.87 23.19 -5.10
N GLU A 104 -11.80 23.27 -6.06
CA GLU A 104 -11.50 23.12 -7.49
C GLU A 104 -10.54 24.20 -7.99
N ALA A 105 -10.68 25.42 -7.55
CA ALA A 105 -9.77 26.52 -7.91
C ALA A 105 -8.33 26.32 -7.38
N LEU A 106 -8.13 25.42 -6.42
CA LEU A 106 -6.82 25.07 -5.84
C LEU A 106 -6.26 23.78 -6.42
N SER A 107 -7.04 23.03 -7.22
CA SER A 107 -6.62 21.80 -7.84
C SER A 107 -5.79 22.06 -9.09
N VAL A 108 -4.83 21.18 -9.38
CA VAL A 108 -4.04 21.23 -10.62
C VAL A 108 -4.80 20.60 -11.80
N VAL A 109 -5.79 19.77 -11.52
CA VAL A 109 -6.60 19.07 -12.52
C VAL A 109 -8.07 19.25 -12.17
N ALA A 110 -8.89 19.54 -13.17
CA ALA A 110 -10.34 19.62 -12.99
C ALA A 110 -10.96 18.27 -12.63
N THR A 111 -11.89 18.26 -11.70
CA THR A 111 -12.60 17.02 -11.34
C THR A 111 -13.70 16.73 -12.37
N PRO A 112 -13.71 15.57 -13.05
CA PRO A 112 -14.75 15.21 -14.02
C PRO A 112 -16.10 14.95 -13.32
N ALA A 113 -17.20 15.06 -14.07
CA ALA A 113 -18.49 14.54 -13.62
C ALA A 113 -18.42 13.03 -13.44
N SER A 114 -19.19 12.49 -12.50
CA SER A 114 -19.21 11.05 -12.20
C SER A 114 -19.49 10.17 -13.43
N THR A 115 -20.42 10.59 -14.29
CA THR A 115 -20.77 9.88 -15.53
C THR A 115 -19.63 9.94 -16.56
N THR A 116 -18.97 11.11 -16.69
CA THR A 116 -17.80 11.26 -17.55
C THR A 116 -16.64 10.40 -17.06
N ALA A 117 -16.39 10.38 -15.76
CA ALA A 117 -15.35 9.57 -15.15
C ALA A 117 -15.55 8.07 -15.39
N ALA A 118 -16.77 7.58 -15.17
CA ALA A 118 -17.12 6.19 -15.44
C ALA A 118 -16.89 5.82 -16.92
N GLY A 119 -17.35 6.66 -17.85
CA GLY A 119 -17.15 6.42 -19.29
C GLY A 119 -15.70 6.55 -19.75
N LEU A 120 -14.86 7.36 -19.09
CA LEU A 120 -13.40 7.40 -19.35
C LEU A 120 -12.71 6.15 -18.85
N ALA A 121 -13.12 5.65 -17.68
CA ALA A 121 -12.54 4.45 -17.08
C ALA A 121 -12.76 3.19 -17.95
N GLU A 122 -13.85 3.12 -18.69
CA GLU A 122 -14.13 2.00 -19.61
C GLU A 122 -13.25 1.96 -20.85
N ARG A 123 -12.45 3.01 -21.10
CA ARG A 123 -11.57 3.12 -22.27
C ARG A 123 -10.16 2.60 -22.03
N PHE A 124 -9.84 2.21 -20.81
CA PHE A 124 -8.55 1.63 -20.47
C PHE A 124 -8.54 0.14 -20.81
N GLY A 125 -7.75 -0.21 -21.80
CA GLY A 125 -7.44 -1.59 -22.15
C GLY A 125 -6.16 -2.08 -21.45
N PRO A 126 -5.68 -3.29 -21.78
CA PRO A 126 -4.48 -3.85 -21.17
C PRO A 126 -3.23 -3.00 -21.34
N MET A 127 -3.07 -2.32 -22.49
CA MET A 127 -1.90 -1.45 -22.76
C MET A 127 -1.92 -0.20 -21.88
N GLU A 128 -3.06 0.46 -21.77
CA GLU A 128 -3.23 1.64 -20.94
C GLU A 128 -3.05 1.33 -19.44
N LEU A 129 -3.49 0.15 -19.01
CA LEU A 129 -3.28 -0.31 -17.64
C LEU A 129 -1.80 -0.60 -17.35
N ALA A 130 -1.07 -1.20 -18.29
CA ALA A 130 0.38 -1.38 -18.18
C ALA A 130 1.12 -0.04 -18.13
N GLY A 131 0.67 0.95 -18.93
CA GLY A 131 1.21 2.30 -18.89
C GLY A 131 1.06 2.99 -17.53
N ILE A 132 0.03 2.66 -16.74
CA ILE A 132 -0.07 3.19 -15.37
C ILE A 132 1.13 2.74 -14.52
N GLU A 133 1.55 1.49 -14.64
CA GLU A 133 2.68 0.92 -13.89
C GLU A 133 4.01 1.54 -14.31
N GLU A 134 4.18 1.75 -15.60
CA GLU A 134 5.35 2.44 -16.16
C GLU A 134 5.44 3.89 -15.64
N GLY A 135 4.35 4.64 -15.70
CA GLY A 135 4.26 6.00 -15.16
C GLY A 135 4.52 6.04 -13.65
N VAL A 136 4.04 5.05 -12.88
CA VAL A 136 4.37 4.92 -11.45
C VAL A 136 5.89 4.75 -11.25
N GLY A 137 6.55 3.94 -12.06
CA GLY A 137 8.00 3.74 -12.01
C GLY A 137 8.76 5.04 -12.25
N GLU A 138 8.38 5.78 -13.29
CA GLU A 138 8.98 7.06 -13.61
C GLU A 138 8.78 8.10 -12.50
N ILE A 139 7.56 8.26 -12.01
CA ILE A 139 7.25 9.18 -10.90
C ILE A 139 8.05 8.80 -9.65
N ALA A 140 8.14 7.51 -9.32
CA ALA A 140 8.95 7.04 -8.20
C ALA A 140 10.44 7.39 -8.40
N GLY A 141 10.95 7.29 -9.61
CA GLY A 141 12.31 7.73 -9.98
C GLY A 141 12.55 9.22 -9.75
N ARG A 142 11.58 10.06 -10.13
CA ARG A 142 11.57 11.52 -9.87
C ARG A 142 11.58 11.81 -8.38
N VAL A 143 10.70 11.16 -7.61
CA VAL A 143 10.65 11.29 -6.14
C VAL A 143 12.01 10.92 -5.52
N ILE A 144 12.57 9.77 -5.90
CA ILE A 144 13.87 9.30 -5.38
C ILE A 144 14.98 10.29 -5.71
N GLY A 145 14.95 10.89 -6.90
CA GLY A 145 15.90 11.93 -7.32
C GLY A 145 15.91 13.14 -6.38
N LEU A 146 14.77 13.47 -5.77
CA LEU A 146 14.60 14.61 -4.85
C LEU A 146 14.94 14.28 -3.39
N LEU A 147 15.15 13.02 -3.06
CA LEU A 147 15.46 12.61 -1.68
C LEU A 147 16.91 12.92 -1.28
N PRO A 148 17.18 13.05 0.03
CA PRO A 148 18.55 13.14 0.54
C PRO A 148 19.42 11.98 0.04
N ALA A 149 20.71 12.25 -0.20
CA ALA A 149 21.64 11.28 -0.81
C ALA A 149 21.64 9.90 -0.13
N ALA A 150 21.66 9.87 1.19
CA ALA A 150 21.62 8.60 1.95
C ALA A 150 20.34 7.80 1.71
N ARG A 151 19.18 8.46 1.70
CA ARG A 151 17.88 7.79 1.44
C ARG A 151 17.77 7.33 0.00
N ARG A 152 18.22 8.15 -0.95
CA ARG A 152 18.29 7.80 -2.38
C ARG A 152 19.18 6.58 -2.61
N ALA A 153 20.38 6.56 -2.02
CA ALA A 153 21.28 5.42 -2.09
C ALA A 153 20.67 4.16 -1.47
N ALA A 154 20.00 4.28 -0.33
CA ALA A 154 19.33 3.17 0.34
C ALA A 154 18.22 2.56 -0.56
N LEU A 155 17.43 3.37 -1.27
CA LEU A 155 16.39 2.88 -2.17
C LEU A 155 16.94 2.27 -3.47
N ARG A 156 18.01 2.84 -4.04
CA ARG A 156 18.56 2.37 -5.32
C ARG A 156 19.50 1.17 -5.19
N ALA A 157 20.29 1.14 -4.10
CA ALA A 157 21.39 0.19 -3.93
C ALA A 157 21.38 -0.57 -2.60
N GLY A 158 20.55 -0.19 -1.62
CA GLY A 158 20.53 -0.83 -0.30
C GLY A 158 19.69 -2.10 -0.20
N GLY A 159 18.89 -2.39 -1.22
CA GLY A 159 17.99 -3.54 -1.30
C GLY A 159 16.60 -3.12 -1.78
N ALA A 160 15.95 -3.98 -2.54
CA ALA A 160 14.59 -3.79 -3.01
C ALA A 160 13.78 -5.06 -2.76
N THR A 161 12.66 -4.92 -2.07
CA THR A 161 11.76 -6.03 -1.75
C THR A 161 10.42 -5.83 -2.44
N ILE A 162 9.98 -6.82 -3.20
CA ILE A 162 8.66 -6.91 -3.80
C ILE A 162 7.81 -7.83 -2.93
N ASP A 163 6.80 -7.28 -2.28
CA ASP A 163 5.80 -8.05 -1.55
C ASP A 163 4.59 -8.30 -2.43
N LEU A 164 4.11 -9.55 -2.45
CA LEU A 164 2.91 -9.98 -3.16
C LEU A 164 1.81 -10.28 -2.15
N ASP A 165 0.60 -9.78 -2.41
CA ASP A 165 -0.60 -10.15 -1.65
C ASP A 165 -1.86 -9.91 -2.47
N GLY A 166 -2.95 -10.56 -2.08
CA GLY A 166 -4.28 -10.38 -2.65
C GLY A 166 -5.31 -10.09 -1.57
N THR A 167 -6.33 -9.32 -1.92
CA THR A 167 -7.41 -9.01 -0.97
C THR A 167 -8.77 -9.09 -1.64
N ASP A 168 -9.75 -9.67 -0.94
CA ASP A 168 -11.13 -9.68 -1.43
C ASP A 168 -11.77 -8.33 -1.16
N VAL A 169 -12.47 -7.79 -2.15
CA VAL A 169 -13.37 -6.62 -2.05
C VAL A 169 -14.78 -7.11 -2.26
N GLU A 170 -15.57 -7.15 -1.19
CA GLU A 170 -16.96 -7.61 -1.24
C GLU A 170 -17.82 -6.69 -2.09
N CYS A 171 -18.66 -7.28 -2.92
CA CYS A 171 -19.54 -6.59 -3.86
C CYS A 171 -20.95 -7.16 -3.83
N TYR A 172 -21.92 -6.26 -3.68
CA TYR A 172 -23.35 -6.58 -3.64
C TYR A 172 -23.96 -6.42 -5.02
N GLY A 173 -23.77 -7.05 -5.97
CA GLY A 173 -24.36 -6.93 -7.31
C GLY A 173 -24.24 -8.22 -8.10
N SER A 174 -25.35 -8.77 -8.57
CA SER A 174 -25.35 -10.05 -9.26
C SER A 174 -24.79 -9.99 -10.69
N LYS A 175 -24.76 -8.79 -11.30
CA LYS A 175 -24.42 -8.58 -12.72
C LYS A 175 -23.08 -7.87 -12.94
N LYS A 176 -22.24 -7.73 -11.92
CA LYS A 176 -20.93 -7.09 -12.07
C LYS A 176 -19.92 -8.07 -12.65
N GLU A 177 -19.20 -7.66 -13.68
CA GLU A 177 -18.12 -8.42 -14.30
C GLU A 177 -16.98 -8.67 -13.33
N GLY A 178 -16.41 -9.89 -13.34
CA GLY A 178 -15.28 -10.25 -12.46
C GLY A 178 -15.66 -10.38 -10.98
N ILE A 179 -16.95 -10.43 -10.64
CA ILE A 179 -17.41 -10.63 -9.27
C ILE A 179 -17.92 -12.05 -9.12
N ALA A 180 -17.22 -12.87 -8.34
CA ALA A 180 -17.51 -14.27 -8.08
C ALA A 180 -17.45 -14.59 -6.58
N TYR A 181 -17.87 -15.77 -6.17
CA TYR A 181 -17.78 -16.21 -4.79
C TYR A 181 -16.34 -16.56 -4.43
N SER A 182 -15.77 -15.83 -3.48
CA SER A 182 -14.45 -16.14 -2.95
C SER A 182 -14.49 -17.42 -2.09
N TYR A 183 -13.31 -17.97 -1.79
CA TYR A 183 -13.20 -19.12 -0.88
C TYR A 183 -13.74 -18.87 0.53
N LYS A 184 -14.02 -17.59 0.88
CA LYS A 184 -14.67 -17.20 2.13
C LYS A 184 -16.19 -17.19 2.05
N GLY A 185 -16.76 -17.51 0.90
CA GLY A 185 -18.21 -17.52 0.67
C GLY A 185 -18.84 -16.14 0.43
N ALA A 186 -18.04 -15.08 0.28
CA ALA A 186 -18.51 -13.75 -0.09
C ALA A 186 -18.31 -13.49 -1.59
N ARG A 187 -19.25 -12.82 -2.23
CA ARG A 187 -19.06 -12.34 -3.61
C ARG A 187 -18.08 -11.17 -3.60
N ALA A 188 -17.02 -11.28 -4.37
CA ALA A 188 -15.93 -10.32 -4.36
C ALA A 188 -15.23 -10.19 -5.72
N GLY A 189 -14.58 -9.05 -5.94
CA GLY A 189 -13.43 -8.95 -6.82
C GLY A 189 -12.15 -9.01 -5.97
N ARG A 190 -11.04 -9.45 -6.57
CA ARG A 190 -9.79 -9.65 -5.85
C ARG A 190 -8.66 -8.80 -6.44
N PRO A 191 -8.40 -7.61 -5.90
CA PRO A 191 -7.13 -6.93 -6.13
C PRO A 191 -5.95 -7.83 -5.77
N HIS A 192 -5.06 -8.05 -6.72
CA HIS A 192 -3.79 -8.76 -6.60
C HIS A 192 -2.68 -7.74 -6.79
N VAL A 193 -1.89 -7.48 -5.77
CA VAL A 193 -1.05 -6.30 -5.66
C VAL A 193 0.39 -6.68 -5.37
N ALA A 194 1.33 -5.99 -6.04
CA ALA A 194 2.73 -6.00 -5.69
C ALA A 194 3.16 -4.62 -5.15
N THR A 195 3.98 -4.63 -4.11
CA THR A 195 4.47 -3.39 -3.49
C THR A 195 5.99 -3.42 -3.32
N TRP A 196 6.62 -2.28 -3.52
CA TRP A 196 8.00 -2.06 -3.12
C TRP A 196 8.04 -1.66 -1.65
N ALA A 197 8.47 -2.58 -0.79
CA ALA A 197 8.35 -2.44 0.67
C ALA A 197 9.13 -1.24 1.22
N GLU A 198 10.38 -1.01 0.78
CA GLU A 198 11.26 0.06 1.28
C GLU A 198 10.78 1.46 0.87
N ALA A 199 10.14 1.58 -0.29
CA ALA A 199 9.54 2.83 -0.77
C ALA A 199 8.08 2.98 -0.31
N GLY A 200 7.40 1.86 0.04
CA GLY A 200 5.99 1.83 0.38
C GLY A 200 5.08 2.22 -0.78
N VAL A 201 5.48 1.83 -1.99
CA VAL A 201 4.81 2.16 -3.26
C VAL A 201 4.23 0.90 -3.86
N VAL A 202 3.00 0.96 -4.34
CA VAL A 202 2.41 -0.09 -5.19
C VAL A 202 3.05 -0.01 -6.57
N THR A 203 3.60 -1.12 -7.04
CA THR A 203 4.37 -1.20 -8.28
C THR A 203 3.60 -1.83 -9.43
N ALA A 204 2.75 -2.82 -9.14
CA ALA A 204 1.91 -3.49 -10.12
C ALA A 204 0.63 -4.01 -9.47
N ALA A 205 -0.46 -4.12 -10.23
CA ALA A 205 -1.70 -4.67 -9.72
C ALA A 205 -2.62 -5.21 -10.81
N ASP A 206 -3.33 -6.29 -10.49
CA ASP A 206 -4.40 -6.86 -11.29
C ASP A 206 -5.72 -6.90 -10.50
N LEU A 207 -6.85 -6.75 -11.17
CA LEU A 207 -8.16 -7.03 -10.58
C LEU A 207 -8.63 -8.41 -11.05
N LEU A 208 -8.53 -9.40 -10.20
CA LEU A 208 -8.98 -10.77 -10.43
C LEU A 208 -10.45 -10.93 -10.03
N ALA A 209 -11.11 -11.96 -10.56
CA ALA A 209 -12.42 -12.37 -10.03
C ALA A 209 -12.26 -13.02 -8.63
N GLY A 210 -13.35 -13.07 -7.86
CA GLY A 210 -13.30 -13.56 -6.48
C GLY A 210 -12.87 -15.03 -6.36
N ASP A 211 -13.14 -15.85 -7.37
CA ASP A 211 -12.80 -17.26 -7.49
C ASP A 211 -11.46 -17.51 -8.23
N GLU A 212 -10.89 -16.50 -8.88
CA GLU A 212 -9.60 -16.65 -9.56
C GLU A 212 -8.46 -16.90 -8.58
N ASP A 213 -7.61 -17.87 -8.91
CA ASP A 213 -6.36 -18.14 -8.18
C ASP A 213 -5.32 -17.06 -8.56
N PRO A 214 -4.71 -16.36 -7.60
CA PRO A 214 -3.68 -15.35 -7.91
C PRO A 214 -2.35 -15.95 -8.39
N ARG A 215 -2.11 -17.24 -8.17
CA ARG A 215 -0.81 -17.87 -8.46
C ARG A 215 -0.42 -17.85 -9.94
N PRO A 216 -1.31 -18.15 -10.90
CA PRO A 216 -0.95 -18.08 -12.32
C PRO A 216 -0.46 -16.70 -12.78
N GLY A 217 -1.05 -15.62 -12.25
CA GLY A 217 -0.68 -14.24 -12.58
C GLY A 217 0.54 -13.69 -11.82
N ALA A 218 1.00 -14.41 -10.78
CA ALA A 218 2.06 -13.89 -9.90
C ALA A 218 3.39 -13.67 -10.61
N GLY A 219 3.74 -14.53 -11.59
CA GLY A 219 4.96 -14.37 -12.40
C GLY A 219 4.98 -13.04 -13.17
N SER A 220 3.92 -12.75 -13.92
CA SER A 220 3.75 -11.48 -14.63
C SER A 220 3.75 -10.28 -13.68
N LEU A 221 3.11 -10.40 -12.53
CA LEU A 221 3.10 -9.33 -11.52
C LEU A 221 4.52 -9.03 -10.99
N ILE A 222 5.35 -10.07 -10.81
CA ILE A 222 6.77 -9.92 -10.43
C ILE A 222 7.54 -9.20 -11.53
N GLU A 223 7.43 -9.64 -12.78
CA GLU A 223 8.14 -9.06 -13.93
C GLU A 223 7.80 -7.57 -14.10
N ARG A 224 6.53 -7.21 -14.06
CA ARG A 224 6.05 -5.82 -14.14
C ARG A 224 6.55 -4.97 -12.97
N SER A 225 6.55 -5.55 -11.75
CA SER A 225 7.12 -4.86 -10.58
C SER A 225 8.61 -4.63 -10.72
N VAL A 226 9.38 -5.57 -11.25
CA VAL A 226 10.81 -5.40 -11.52
C VAL A 226 11.03 -4.29 -12.55
N ALA A 227 10.22 -4.23 -13.60
CA ALA A 227 10.26 -3.15 -14.58
C ALA A 227 10.02 -1.77 -13.94
N THR A 228 8.99 -1.65 -13.09
CA THR A 228 8.68 -0.43 -12.32
C THR A 228 9.86 -0.03 -11.40
N LEU A 229 10.51 -1.00 -10.72
CA LEU A 229 11.68 -0.74 -9.90
C LEU A 229 12.87 -0.23 -10.75
N ARG A 230 13.09 -0.81 -11.92
CA ARG A 230 14.16 -0.39 -12.84
C ARG A 230 13.92 1.02 -13.37
N ALA A 231 12.69 1.34 -13.75
CA ALA A 231 12.31 2.70 -14.15
C ALA A 231 12.53 3.71 -13.00
N ALA A 232 12.31 3.30 -11.74
CA ALA A 232 12.62 4.11 -10.57
C ALA A 232 14.13 4.22 -10.25
N GLY A 233 15.00 3.56 -11.02
CA GLY A 233 16.46 3.61 -10.89
C GLY A 233 17.03 2.65 -9.84
N VAL A 234 16.32 1.57 -9.50
CA VAL A 234 16.85 0.49 -8.64
C VAL A 234 17.85 -0.33 -9.44
N THR A 235 19.06 -0.48 -8.93
CA THR A 235 20.17 -1.19 -9.61
C THR A 235 20.45 -2.57 -9.02
N VAL A 236 20.05 -2.81 -7.78
CA VAL A 236 20.31 -4.09 -7.09
C VAL A 236 19.32 -5.19 -7.52
N ARG A 237 19.72 -6.42 -7.26
CA ARG A 237 18.85 -7.59 -7.38
C ARG A 237 17.70 -7.48 -6.39
N ALA A 238 16.46 -7.50 -6.88
CA ALA A 238 15.28 -7.45 -6.05
C ALA A 238 15.02 -8.80 -5.36
N LYS A 239 14.21 -8.76 -4.29
CA LYS A 239 13.80 -9.93 -3.52
C LYS A 239 12.29 -9.99 -3.47
N VAL A 240 11.71 -11.12 -3.81
CA VAL A 240 10.25 -11.34 -3.78
C VAL A 240 9.86 -12.02 -2.48
N ARG A 241 8.81 -11.51 -1.82
CA ARG A 241 8.18 -12.18 -0.67
C ARG A 241 6.71 -12.46 -0.96
N GLY A 242 6.26 -13.65 -0.56
CA GLY A 242 4.85 -14.04 -0.62
C GLY A 242 4.49 -14.93 0.56
N ASP A 243 3.21 -14.97 0.91
CA ASP A 243 2.72 -15.87 1.94
C ASP A 243 2.57 -17.31 1.43
N VAL A 244 1.95 -18.18 2.24
CA VAL A 244 1.68 -19.57 1.87
C VAL A 244 0.76 -19.70 0.64
N GLY A 245 -0.05 -18.67 0.36
CA GLY A 245 -0.88 -18.62 -0.85
C GLY A 245 -0.07 -18.66 -2.14
N TYR A 246 1.19 -18.19 -2.10
CA TYR A 246 2.12 -18.18 -3.24
C TYR A 246 3.05 -19.40 -3.27
N PHE A 247 2.77 -20.45 -2.50
CA PHE A 247 3.60 -21.66 -2.51
C PHE A 247 3.41 -22.47 -3.80
N ALA A 248 4.19 -22.12 -4.83
CA ALA A 248 4.19 -22.81 -6.11
C ALA A 248 5.56 -22.68 -6.79
N SER A 249 6.04 -23.76 -7.44
CA SER A 249 7.35 -23.79 -8.09
C SER A 249 7.47 -22.77 -9.22
N HIS A 250 6.42 -22.59 -10.03
CA HIS A 250 6.42 -21.64 -11.14
C HIS A 250 6.60 -20.18 -10.68
N ILE A 251 6.14 -19.82 -9.46
CA ILE A 251 6.35 -18.47 -8.90
C ILE A 251 7.81 -18.27 -8.50
N ALA A 252 8.42 -19.27 -7.85
CA ALA A 252 9.84 -19.24 -7.52
C ALA A 252 10.72 -19.21 -8.79
N GLN A 253 10.35 -19.97 -9.82
CA GLN A 253 11.00 -19.97 -11.13
C GLN A 253 10.86 -18.61 -11.82
N ALA A 254 9.66 -18.00 -11.83
CA ALA A 254 9.42 -16.68 -12.38
C ALA A 254 10.23 -15.60 -11.65
N ALA A 255 10.33 -15.66 -10.33
CA ALA A 255 11.17 -14.72 -9.56
C ALA A 255 12.65 -14.82 -10.00
N VAL A 256 13.19 -16.04 -10.15
CA VAL A 256 14.57 -16.25 -10.61
C VAL A 256 14.74 -15.79 -12.06
N ALA A 257 13.80 -16.10 -12.94
CA ALA A 257 13.82 -15.64 -14.35
C ALA A 257 13.80 -14.11 -14.46
N ALA A 258 13.03 -13.45 -13.59
CA ALA A 258 13.01 -11.97 -13.50
C ALA A 258 14.26 -11.37 -12.81
N GLY A 259 15.27 -12.20 -12.51
CA GLY A 259 16.51 -11.76 -11.86
C GLY A 259 16.34 -11.44 -10.37
N CYS A 260 15.35 -12.02 -9.69
CA CYS A 260 15.09 -11.82 -8.27
C CYS A 260 15.54 -13.02 -7.43
N ASP A 261 15.80 -12.77 -6.15
CA ASP A 261 15.75 -13.81 -5.12
C ASP A 261 14.33 -13.89 -4.56
N PHE A 262 14.01 -15.00 -3.91
CA PHE A 262 12.65 -15.18 -3.37
C PHE A 262 12.65 -15.72 -1.94
N SER A 263 11.52 -15.49 -1.27
CA SER A 263 11.19 -16.06 0.04
C SER A 263 9.67 -16.24 0.11
N LEU A 264 9.21 -17.47 0.02
CA LEU A 264 7.80 -17.82 -0.06
C LEU A 264 7.42 -18.72 1.11
N GLY A 265 6.25 -18.46 1.70
CA GLY A 265 5.71 -19.31 2.75
C GLY A 265 5.44 -20.73 2.24
N VAL A 266 5.88 -21.76 2.98
CA VAL A 266 5.68 -23.17 2.59
C VAL A 266 4.39 -23.71 3.16
N ALA A 267 3.58 -24.35 2.30
CA ALA A 267 2.43 -25.11 2.73
C ALA A 267 2.86 -26.36 3.52
N ARG A 268 2.18 -26.60 4.62
CA ARG A 268 2.46 -27.73 5.49
C ARG A 268 2.12 -29.04 4.78
N ASN A 269 3.10 -29.93 4.68
CA ASN A 269 2.95 -31.27 4.14
C ASN A 269 3.78 -32.24 4.98
N PRO A 270 3.56 -33.61 4.86
CA PRO A 270 4.28 -34.58 5.65
C PRO A 270 5.80 -34.53 5.48
N ALA A 271 6.30 -34.15 4.30
CA ALA A 271 7.75 -34.11 4.04
C ALA A 271 8.42 -32.97 4.79
N VAL A 272 7.83 -31.73 4.75
CA VAL A 272 8.38 -30.59 5.51
C VAL A 272 8.29 -30.82 7.01
N TRP A 273 7.24 -31.50 7.48
CA TRP A 273 7.12 -31.85 8.90
C TRP A 273 8.22 -32.83 9.33
N ARG A 274 8.48 -33.91 8.56
CA ARG A 274 9.58 -34.85 8.85
C ARG A 274 10.93 -34.15 8.89
N ALA A 275 11.24 -33.31 7.90
CA ALA A 275 12.46 -32.52 7.86
C ALA A 275 12.60 -31.55 9.05
N ALA A 276 11.53 -30.91 9.45
CA ALA A 276 11.56 -29.96 10.57
C ALA A 276 11.72 -30.66 11.93
N THR A 277 11.11 -31.80 12.13
CA THR A 277 11.22 -32.56 13.39
C THR A 277 12.57 -33.26 13.54
N SER A 278 13.32 -33.52 12.45
CA SER A 278 14.68 -34.08 12.49
C SER A 278 15.77 -33.02 12.76
N ILE A 279 15.44 -31.75 12.84
CA ILE A 279 16.42 -30.67 13.14
C ILE A 279 16.97 -30.86 14.57
N PRO A 280 18.30 -31.06 14.75
CA PRO A 280 18.86 -31.23 16.08
C PRO A 280 18.76 -29.95 16.92
N GLU A 281 18.56 -30.08 18.23
CA GLU A 281 18.38 -28.94 19.15
C GLU A 281 19.51 -27.90 19.07
N LYS A 282 20.75 -28.33 18.87
CA LYS A 282 21.91 -27.46 18.70
C LYS A 282 21.88 -26.55 17.47
N ALA A 283 21.04 -26.85 16.46
CA ALA A 283 20.90 -26.07 15.24
C ALA A 283 19.97 -24.86 15.42
N TRP A 284 19.12 -24.86 16.43
CA TRP A 284 18.17 -23.80 16.65
C TRP A 284 18.86 -22.54 17.22
N ARG A 285 18.52 -21.37 16.65
CA ARG A 285 19.00 -20.04 17.05
C ARG A 285 17.83 -19.17 17.48
N LYS A 286 18.03 -18.29 18.44
CA LYS A 286 16.99 -17.34 18.87
C LYS A 286 16.56 -16.44 17.69
N ALA A 287 15.26 -16.33 17.47
CA ALA A 287 14.71 -15.41 16.45
C ALA A 287 14.93 -13.95 16.84
N LYS A 288 15.17 -13.08 15.85
CA LYS A 288 15.37 -11.65 16.09
C LYS A 288 14.03 -11.00 16.45
N ARG A 289 13.98 -10.23 17.55
CA ARG A 289 12.81 -9.46 18.00
C ARG A 289 11.52 -10.31 18.15
N MET A 290 11.64 -11.57 18.57
CA MET A 290 10.49 -12.45 18.82
C MET A 290 10.78 -13.36 20.01
N LYS A 291 10.19 -13.02 21.16
CA LYS A 291 10.36 -13.79 22.41
C LYS A 291 9.82 -15.22 22.27
N GLY A 292 10.57 -16.21 22.73
CA GLY A 292 10.16 -17.62 22.69
C GLY A 292 10.23 -18.27 21.30
N ALA A 293 10.73 -17.55 20.29
CA ALA A 293 10.90 -18.09 18.94
C ALA A 293 12.35 -18.48 18.65
N GLN A 294 12.50 -19.53 17.86
CA GLN A 294 13.79 -20.03 17.37
C GLN A 294 13.70 -20.29 15.86
N VAL A 295 14.85 -20.19 15.19
CA VAL A 295 15.00 -20.38 13.74
C VAL A 295 16.08 -21.38 13.47
N ALA A 296 15.85 -22.26 12.48
CA ALA A 296 16.83 -23.19 11.94
C ALA A 296 16.61 -23.36 10.43
N VAL A 297 17.54 -24.00 9.75
CA VAL A 297 17.41 -24.45 8.37
C VAL A 297 17.13 -25.94 8.41
N CYS A 298 16.20 -26.42 7.58
CA CYS A 298 15.97 -27.85 7.42
C CYS A 298 16.32 -28.31 6.00
N ASP A 299 16.68 -29.56 5.89
CA ASP A 299 17.00 -30.22 4.62
C ASP A 299 15.70 -30.62 3.90
N TYR A 300 14.96 -29.61 3.46
CA TYR A 300 13.75 -29.78 2.66
C TYR A 300 13.75 -28.75 1.53
N ALA A 301 13.82 -29.23 0.30
CA ALA A 301 13.56 -28.46 -0.90
C ALA A 301 12.31 -29.03 -1.59
N PRO A 302 11.28 -28.21 -1.90
CA PRO A 302 10.14 -28.72 -2.64
C PRO A 302 10.55 -29.15 -4.07
N ALA A 303 9.94 -30.22 -4.58
CA ALA A 303 10.24 -30.74 -5.92
C ALA A 303 9.89 -29.68 -7.01
N GLY A 304 10.76 -29.54 -8.01
CA GLY A 304 10.56 -28.63 -9.15
C GLY A 304 10.86 -27.15 -8.85
N TRP A 305 11.39 -26.85 -7.67
CA TRP A 305 11.82 -25.49 -7.34
C TRP A 305 13.23 -25.19 -7.87
N PRO A 306 13.62 -23.91 -8.03
CA PRO A 306 14.93 -23.52 -8.50
C PRO A 306 16.06 -24.17 -7.68
N PRO A 307 17.21 -24.52 -8.33
CA PRO A 307 18.39 -25.02 -7.61
C PRO A 307 18.83 -24.07 -6.48
N GLY A 308 19.33 -24.65 -5.39
CA GLY A 308 19.73 -23.87 -4.21
C GLY A 308 18.56 -23.44 -3.30
N THR A 309 17.32 -23.85 -3.61
CA THR A 309 16.19 -23.63 -2.70
C THR A 309 16.38 -24.40 -1.41
N VAL A 310 16.24 -23.72 -0.28
CA VAL A 310 16.30 -24.30 1.07
C VAL A 310 15.09 -23.86 1.88
N THR A 311 14.80 -24.57 2.97
CA THR A 311 13.70 -24.21 3.86
C THR A 311 14.19 -23.70 5.21
N VAL A 312 13.81 -22.47 5.54
CA VAL A 312 14.00 -21.89 6.87
C VAL A 312 12.78 -22.21 7.72
N VAL A 313 13.01 -22.69 8.92
CA VAL A 313 11.97 -23.07 9.87
C VAL A 313 12.02 -22.15 11.07
N ARG A 314 10.86 -21.61 11.45
CA ARG A 314 10.68 -20.95 12.72
C ARG A 314 9.78 -21.77 13.61
N ARG A 315 10.18 -22.00 14.87
CA ARG A 315 9.32 -22.54 15.91
C ARG A 315 9.11 -21.54 17.04
N VAL A 316 7.92 -21.54 17.60
CA VAL A 316 7.54 -20.67 18.72
C VAL A 316 7.05 -21.55 19.88
N LYS A 317 7.67 -21.42 21.05
CA LYS A 317 7.26 -22.14 22.25
C LYS A 317 5.93 -21.58 22.77
N ILE A 318 4.96 -22.44 23.01
CA ILE A 318 3.61 -22.12 23.46
C ILE A 318 3.30 -22.99 24.68
N ARG A 319 2.70 -22.44 25.73
CA ARG A 319 2.20 -23.26 26.84
C ARG A 319 0.99 -24.06 26.38
N ALA A 320 0.85 -25.30 26.86
CA ALA A 320 -0.27 -26.16 26.50
C ALA A 320 -1.63 -25.50 26.81
N GLN A 321 -1.73 -24.86 27.97
CA GLN A 321 -2.93 -24.11 28.40
C GLN A 321 -3.34 -22.94 27.47
N ASP A 322 -2.42 -22.40 26.67
CA ASP A 322 -2.67 -21.31 25.72
C ASP A 322 -3.11 -21.83 24.33
N ILE A 323 -3.25 -23.14 24.16
CA ILE A 323 -3.71 -23.74 22.89
C ILE A 323 -5.23 -23.55 22.82
N SER A 324 -5.69 -22.96 21.69
CA SER A 324 -7.11 -22.79 21.45
C SER A 324 -7.86 -24.13 21.43
N ALA A 325 -9.01 -24.17 22.09
CA ALA A 325 -9.93 -25.31 22.03
C ALA A 325 -10.50 -25.51 20.61
N ASP A 326 -10.65 -24.44 19.81
CA ASP A 326 -11.14 -24.51 18.44
C ASP A 326 -10.15 -25.25 17.53
N PRO A 327 -10.52 -26.40 16.94
CA PRO A 327 -9.68 -27.16 16.00
C PRO A 327 -9.31 -26.37 14.76
N ARG A 328 -10.11 -25.35 14.39
CA ARG A 328 -9.90 -24.50 13.21
C ARG A 328 -8.94 -23.35 13.48
N ALA A 329 -8.59 -23.09 14.74
CA ALA A 329 -7.68 -22.01 15.09
C ALA A 329 -6.35 -22.14 14.32
N ARG A 330 -5.96 -21.06 13.64
CA ARG A 330 -4.77 -21.02 12.78
C ARG A 330 -3.52 -21.53 13.52
N ARG A 331 -3.33 -21.09 14.77
CA ARG A 331 -2.16 -21.43 15.57
C ARG A 331 -2.12 -22.91 15.94
N ARG A 332 -3.26 -23.51 16.32
CA ARG A 332 -3.40 -24.93 16.62
C ARG A 332 -2.94 -25.80 15.46
N ARG A 333 -3.32 -25.44 14.21
CA ARG A 333 -2.93 -26.16 13.00
C ARG A 333 -1.44 -26.04 12.65
N THR A 334 -0.66 -25.24 13.39
CA THR A 334 0.80 -25.10 13.21
C THR A 334 1.60 -25.95 14.20
N ILE A 335 0.96 -26.70 15.08
CA ILE A 335 1.55 -27.61 16.05
C ILE A 335 1.55 -29.03 15.44
N PRO A 336 2.66 -29.80 15.51
CA PRO A 336 2.68 -31.20 15.08
C PRO A 336 1.64 -32.03 15.84
N ASN A 337 0.94 -32.93 15.14
CA ASN A 337 -0.16 -33.70 15.71
C ASN A 337 0.24 -34.50 16.98
N GLY A 338 1.43 -35.09 17.00
CA GLY A 338 1.92 -35.81 18.17
C GLY A 338 2.13 -34.89 19.40
N GLN A 339 2.74 -33.73 19.19
CA GLN A 339 2.89 -32.75 20.30
C GLN A 339 1.51 -32.20 20.76
N LEU A 340 0.61 -32.00 19.82
CA LEU A 340 -0.73 -31.50 20.12
C LEU A 340 -1.52 -32.51 20.95
N ALA A 341 -1.50 -33.78 20.60
CA ALA A 341 -2.15 -34.85 21.36
C ALA A 341 -1.62 -34.91 22.80
N LEU A 342 -0.30 -35.04 22.96
CA LEU A 342 0.32 -35.08 24.29
C LEU A 342 0.03 -33.83 25.15
N ALA A 343 -0.08 -32.65 24.53
CA ALA A 343 -0.43 -31.44 25.27
C ALA A 343 -1.90 -31.42 25.70
N LEU A 344 -2.80 -31.94 24.87
CA LEU A 344 -4.24 -32.02 25.22
C LEU A 344 -4.49 -33.07 26.31
N ASP A 345 -3.67 -34.14 26.35
CA ASP A 345 -3.69 -35.16 27.39
C ASP A 345 -2.98 -34.74 28.69
N GLY A 346 -2.46 -33.48 28.74
CA GLY A 346 -1.78 -32.94 29.90
C GLY A 346 -0.36 -33.46 30.14
N LEU A 347 0.19 -34.19 29.18
CA LEU A 347 1.53 -34.83 29.26
C LEU A 347 2.66 -33.88 28.88
N LEU A 348 2.36 -32.73 28.24
CA LEU A 348 3.32 -31.70 27.89
C LEU A 348 2.86 -30.32 28.39
N GLU A 349 3.71 -29.65 29.15
CA GLU A 349 3.46 -28.25 29.54
C GLU A 349 3.63 -27.25 28.38
N HIS A 350 4.44 -27.59 27.40
CA HIS A 350 4.78 -26.74 26.29
C HIS A 350 4.85 -27.51 24.96
N VAL A 351 4.45 -26.84 23.88
CA VAL A 351 4.57 -27.31 22.50
C VAL A 351 5.21 -26.26 21.62
N TYR A 352 5.57 -26.63 20.41
CA TYR A 352 6.08 -25.70 19.41
C TYR A 352 5.11 -25.53 18.24
N ALA A 353 4.82 -24.27 17.91
CA ALA A 353 4.13 -23.91 16.67
C ALA A 353 5.17 -23.56 15.59
N TYR A 354 5.02 -24.13 14.39
CA TYR A 354 5.98 -24.04 13.31
C TYR A 354 5.49 -23.18 12.15
N SER A 355 6.44 -22.50 11.48
CA SER A 355 6.26 -21.80 10.20
C SER A 355 7.44 -22.09 9.30
N PHE A 356 7.20 -22.21 8.02
CA PHE A 356 8.16 -22.65 7.02
C PHE A 356 8.27 -21.62 5.88
N ILE A 357 9.47 -21.39 5.39
CA ILE A 357 9.81 -20.45 4.33
C ILE A 357 10.77 -21.11 3.36
N ALA A 358 10.40 -21.24 2.10
CA ALA A 358 11.32 -21.66 1.03
C ALA A 358 12.00 -20.42 0.44
N THR A 359 13.32 -20.48 0.26
CA THR A 359 14.12 -19.35 -0.22
C THR A 359 15.38 -19.83 -0.95
N ASN A 360 15.88 -19.00 -1.87
CA ASN A 360 17.21 -19.14 -2.47
C ASN A 360 18.23 -18.13 -1.88
N LEU A 361 17.84 -17.39 -0.85
CA LEU A 361 18.75 -16.49 -0.15
C LEU A 361 19.80 -17.28 0.65
N ASP A 362 20.95 -16.65 0.85
CA ASP A 362 22.03 -17.24 1.62
C ASP A 362 21.65 -17.43 3.10
N VAL A 363 21.55 -18.66 3.52
CA VAL A 363 21.28 -19.11 4.90
C VAL A 363 22.38 -20.03 5.43
N SER A 364 23.59 -19.97 4.86
CA SER A 364 24.74 -20.84 5.18
C SER A 364 25.16 -20.77 6.65
N THR A 365 24.77 -19.72 7.38
CA THR A 365 24.99 -19.62 8.82
C THR A 365 23.68 -19.39 9.58
N GLY A 366 23.62 -19.79 10.83
CA GLY A 366 22.44 -19.56 11.67
C GLY A 366 22.08 -18.05 11.82
N ALA A 367 23.08 -17.17 11.78
CA ALA A 367 22.84 -15.72 11.80
C ALA A 367 22.13 -15.24 10.51
N LYS A 368 22.54 -15.73 9.34
CA LYS A 368 21.90 -15.43 8.05
C LYS A 368 20.49 -15.99 8.00
N ALA A 369 20.25 -17.22 8.45
CA ALA A 369 18.92 -17.81 8.53
C ALA A 369 17.97 -16.97 9.42
N VAL A 370 18.45 -16.52 10.59
CA VAL A 370 17.70 -15.61 11.47
C VAL A 370 17.41 -14.26 10.80
N ALA A 371 18.35 -13.72 10.02
CA ALA A 371 18.16 -12.47 9.29
C ALA A 371 17.10 -12.62 8.18
N VAL A 372 17.14 -13.71 7.40
CA VAL A 372 16.16 -14.04 6.35
C VAL A 372 14.76 -14.20 6.94
N GLU A 373 14.63 -14.97 8.04
CA GLU A 373 13.34 -15.15 8.73
C GLU A 373 12.79 -13.81 9.23
N ALA A 374 13.62 -13.01 9.88
CA ALA A 374 13.21 -11.70 10.39
C ALA A 374 12.77 -10.74 9.29
N TRP A 375 13.49 -10.74 8.14
CA TRP A 375 13.14 -9.96 6.97
C TRP A 375 11.85 -10.49 6.31
N HIS A 376 11.68 -11.80 6.14
CA HIS A 376 10.45 -12.38 5.59
C HIS A 376 9.22 -12.00 6.43
N ARG A 377 9.35 -11.98 7.75
CA ARG A 377 8.28 -11.62 8.68
C ARG A 377 7.77 -10.18 8.50
N MET A 378 8.60 -9.28 8.01
CA MET A 378 8.20 -7.89 7.70
C MET A 378 7.27 -7.80 6.47
N ARG A 379 6.95 -8.91 5.80
CA ARG A 379 5.95 -8.97 4.72
C ARG A 379 4.59 -8.39 5.13
N THR A 380 4.25 -8.39 6.41
CA THR A 380 3.01 -7.78 6.91
C THR A 380 2.87 -6.29 6.56
N ASP A 381 3.93 -5.62 6.11
CA ASP A 381 3.88 -4.23 5.66
C ASP A 381 2.95 -4.05 4.44
N ILE A 382 2.82 -5.07 3.56
CA ILE A 382 1.86 -5.02 2.43
C ILE A 382 0.41 -5.03 2.93
N GLU A 383 0.12 -5.78 4.01
CA GLU A 383 -1.22 -5.82 4.61
C GLU A 383 -1.65 -4.42 5.08
N ASP A 384 -0.71 -3.62 5.60
CA ASP A 384 -0.95 -2.23 5.97
C ASP A 384 -1.20 -1.33 4.74
N ARG A 385 -0.49 -1.56 3.62
CA ARG A 385 -0.71 -0.82 2.37
C ARG A 385 -2.08 -1.14 1.78
N ILE A 386 -2.44 -2.41 1.73
CA ILE A 386 -3.77 -2.85 1.27
C ILE A 386 -4.88 -2.29 2.18
N ARG A 387 -4.66 -2.31 3.51
CA ARG A 387 -5.60 -1.71 4.47
C ARG A 387 -5.76 -0.22 4.23
N ASP A 388 -4.66 0.50 3.98
CA ASP A 388 -4.70 1.93 3.67
C ASP A 388 -5.42 2.21 2.36
N ALA A 389 -5.19 1.42 1.31
CA ALA A 389 -5.93 1.51 0.06
C ALA A 389 -7.45 1.26 0.26
N LYS A 390 -7.83 0.26 1.06
CA LYS A 390 -9.24 -0.08 1.33
C LYS A 390 -9.95 0.99 2.16
N HIS A 391 -9.36 1.41 3.27
CA HIS A 391 -10.00 2.31 4.22
C HIS A 391 -9.60 3.78 4.07
N GLY A 392 -8.44 4.01 3.48
CA GLY A 392 -7.94 5.36 3.19
C GLY A 392 -8.31 5.87 1.79
N ALA A 393 -8.37 4.99 0.77
CA ALA A 393 -8.51 5.38 -0.62
C ALA A 393 -9.65 4.66 -1.37
N ALA A 394 -10.67 4.20 -0.68
CA ALA A 394 -11.91 3.64 -1.25
C ALA A 394 -11.77 2.31 -2.02
N LEU A 395 -10.65 1.58 -1.92
CA LEU A 395 -10.52 0.24 -2.53
C LEU A 395 -11.46 -0.81 -1.91
N ARG A 396 -12.18 -0.49 -0.86
CA ARG A 396 -13.24 -1.34 -0.31
C ARG A 396 -14.51 -1.41 -1.17
N HIS A 397 -14.56 -0.65 -2.26
CA HIS A 397 -15.67 -0.63 -3.21
C HIS A 397 -15.17 -0.84 -4.63
N LEU A 398 -15.95 -1.56 -5.43
CA LEU A 398 -15.83 -1.69 -6.87
C LEU A 398 -17.16 -1.19 -7.46
N PRO A 399 -17.27 0.13 -7.74
CA PRO A 399 -18.56 0.77 -7.94
C PRO A 399 -19.20 0.56 -9.32
N SER A 400 -18.44 0.07 -10.32
CA SER A 400 -18.92 -0.12 -11.69
C SER A 400 -19.52 -1.50 -11.95
N ALA A 401 -20.24 -1.64 -13.05
CA ALA A 401 -20.70 -2.93 -13.57
C ALA A 401 -19.58 -3.67 -14.33
N THR A 402 -18.72 -2.93 -15.03
CA THR A 402 -17.65 -3.47 -15.87
C THR A 402 -16.35 -3.70 -15.09
N ARG A 403 -15.59 -4.75 -15.46
CA ARG A 403 -14.28 -5.05 -14.88
C ARG A 403 -13.27 -3.94 -15.22
N ALA A 404 -13.30 -3.42 -16.45
CA ALA A 404 -12.41 -2.35 -16.89
C ALA A 404 -12.50 -1.11 -15.98
N ALA A 405 -13.71 -0.56 -15.81
CA ALA A 405 -13.89 0.61 -14.95
C ALA A 405 -13.56 0.34 -13.46
N ASN A 406 -13.82 -0.88 -12.97
CA ASN A 406 -13.41 -1.28 -11.61
C ASN A 406 -11.89 -1.40 -11.47
N THR A 407 -11.18 -1.84 -12.51
CA THR A 407 -9.72 -1.88 -12.53
C THR A 407 -9.11 -0.47 -12.46
N VAL A 408 -9.66 0.47 -13.22
CA VAL A 408 -9.24 1.88 -13.15
C VAL A 408 -9.59 2.51 -11.80
N TRP A 409 -10.76 2.17 -11.21
CA TRP A 409 -11.11 2.58 -9.86
C TRP A 409 -10.11 2.06 -8.81
N MET A 410 -9.71 0.80 -8.92
CA MET A 410 -8.65 0.21 -8.11
C MET A 410 -7.34 0.99 -8.27
N TRP A 411 -6.92 1.26 -9.51
CA TRP A 411 -5.70 2.03 -9.76
C TRP A 411 -5.77 3.46 -9.21
N GLY A 412 -6.94 4.11 -9.26
CA GLY A 412 -7.13 5.38 -8.58
C GLY A 412 -6.83 5.31 -7.08
N ALA A 413 -7.31 4.25 -6.40
CA ALA A 413 -7.04 4.03 -4.98
C ALA A 413 -5.56 3.71 -4.70
N LEU A 414 -4.91 2.93 -5.53
CA LEU A 414 -3.49 2.58 -5.41
C LEU A 414 -2.59 3.80 -5.68
N LEU A 415 -2.92 4.61 -6.69
CA LEU A 415 -2.25 5.89 -6.94
C LEU A 415 -2.46 6.89 -5.78
N ALA A 416 -3.63 6.92 -5.16
CA ALA A 416 -3.88 7.75 -3.99
C ALA A 416 -2.95 7.37 -2.81
N VAL A 417 -2.73 6.08 -2.59
CA VAL A 417 -1.76 5.59 -1.58
C VAL A 417 -0.33 5.96 -1.97
N ASN A 418 0.04 5.83 -3.25
CA ASN A 418 1.37 6.22 -3.74
C ASN A 418 1.59 7.73 -3.60
N LEU A 419 0.64 8.57 -4.01
CA LEU A 419 0.69 10.03 -3.83
C LEU A 419 0.81 10.41 -2.35
N SER A 420 0.07 9.73 -1.47
CA SER A 420 0.19 9.92 -0.02
C SER A 420 1.59 9.58 0.51
N ALA A 421 2.18 8.48 0.03
CA ALA A 421 3.52 8.08 0.40
C ALA A 421 4.56 9.11 -0.05
N TRP A 422 4.52 9.53 -1.30
CA TRP A 422 5.43 10.53 -1.88
C TRP A 422 5.27 11.90 -1.22
N LEU A 423 4.02 12.34 -0.99
CA LEU A 423 3.75 13.60 -0.26
C LEU A 423 4.39 13.59 1.12
N GLN A 424 4.21 12.52 1.88
CA GLN A 424 4.73 12.43 3.24
C GLN A 424 6.26 12.37 3.27
N GLU A 425 6.86 11.63 2.35
CA GLU A 425 8.31 11.51 2.27
C GLU A 425 8.96 12.85 1.89
N LEU A 426 8.49 13.50 0.83
CA LEU A 426 9.03 14.78 0.34
C LEU A 426 8.72 15.95 1.28
N ALA A 427 7.56 15.93 1.95
CA ALA A 427 7.22 16.93 2.95
C ALA A 427 7.87 16.66 4.33
N GLY A 428 8.62 15.58 4.49
CA GLY A 428 9.27 15.20 5.75
C GLY A 428 8.26 14.93 6.88
N LEU A 429 7.12 14.36 6.54
CA LEU A 429 6.11 13.89 7.50
C LEU A 429 6.34 12.44 7.91
N ASP A 430 7.27 11.78 7.22
CA ASP A 430 7.69 10.43 7.46
C ASP A 430 9.02 10.37 8.23
N THR A 431 9.31 9.23 8.85
CA THR A 431 10.64 8.91 9.35
C THR A 431 11.57 8.62 8.17
N ALA A 432 12.87 8.85 8.36
CA ALA A 432 13.86 8.72 7.29
C ALA A 432 13.97 7.31 6.66
N ASP A 433 13.37 6.29 7.29
CA ASP A 433 13.32 4.90 6.84
C ASP A 433 12.01 4.53 6.12
N GLY A 434 11.11 5.47 5.91
CA GLY A 434 9.83 5.28 5.25
C GLY A 434 8.77 4.53 6.06
N ARG A 435 9.00 4.30 7.35
CA ARG A 435 8.11 3.49 8.21
C ARG A 435 7.17 4.30 9.09
N GLY A 436 7.45 5.58 9.27
CA GLY A 436 6.65 6.47 10.12
C GLY A 436 5.48 7.14 9.43
N ARG A 437 5.07 6.64 8.25
CA ARG A 437 4.00 7.24 7.46
C ARG A 437 2.65 7.12 8.15
N ASN A 438 1.89 8.20 8.10
CA ASN A 438 0.49 8.16 8.51
C ASN A 438 -0.32 7.41 7.44
N HIS A 439 -1.27 6.59 7.87
CA HIS A 439 -2.31 6.10 6.97
C HIS A 439 -3.07 7.27 6.34
N LEU A 440 -3.54 7.10 5.11
CA LEU A 440 -4.21 8.15 4.35
C LEU A 440 -5.43 8.72 5.08
N GLY A 441 -6.18 7.89 5.82
CA GLY A 441 -7.25 8.35 6.67
C GLY A 441 -6.79 9.35 7.73
N THR A 442 -5.65 9.09 8.39
CA THR A 442 -5.04 10.01 9.36
C THR A 442 -4.53 11.28 8.68
N LEU A 443 -3.84 11.13 7.54
CA LEU A 443 -3.35 12.26 6.75
C LEU A 443 -4.50 13.15 6.28
N ARG A 444 -5.63 12.54 5.89
CA ARG A 444 -6.86 13.26 5.49
C ARG A 444 -7.32 14.20 6.60
N HIS A 445 -7.46 13.74 7.82
CA HIS A 445 -7.89 14.56 8.95
C HIS A 445 -6.86 15.61 9.38
N ARG A 446 -5.58 15.30 9.26
CA ARG A 446 -4.51 16.20 9.71
C ARG A 446 -4.16 17.29 8.71
N LEU A 447 -4.23 16.97 7.40
CA LEU A 447 -3.70 17.81 6.32
C LEU A 447 -4.70 18.09 5.21
N LEU A 448 -5.43 17.07 4.72
CA LEU A 448 -6.16 17.19 3.46
C LEU A 448 -7.52 17.87 3.65
N VAL A 449 -8.35 17.34 4.53
CA VAL A 449 -9.71 17.83 4.82
C VAL A 449 -9.63 18.82 5.99
N VAL A 450 -9.05 19.98 5.72
CA VAL A 450 -8.97 21.12 6.63
C VAL A 450 -9.77 22.26 6.02
N PRO A 451 -10.81 22.81 6.69
CA PRO A 451 -11.59 23.90 6.14
C PRO A 451 -10.73 25.16 5.98
N ALA A 452 -11.00 25.93 4.94
CA ALA A 452 -10.37 27.22 4.72
C ALA A 452 -11.27 28.17 3.94
N ARG A 453 -10.94 29.46 4.00
CA ARG A 453 -11.49 30.48 3.11
C ARG A 453 -10.43 30.92 2.11
N LEU A 454 -10.77 30.91 0.83
CA LEU A 454 -9.95 31.44 -0.24
C LEU A 454 -10.21 32.96 -0.37
N VAL A 455 -9.21 33.78 -0.12
CA VAL A 455 -9.30 35.23 -0.21
C VAL A 455 -8.42 35.70 -1.37
N ARG A 456 -8.99 36.51 -2.26
CA ARG A 456 -8.26 37.15 -3.36
C ARG A 456 -8.16 38.64 -3.05
N HIS A 457 -6.94 39.16 -3.00
CA HIS A 457 -6.68 40.57 -2.78
C HIS A 457 -5.41 41.02 -3.52
N ALA A 458 -5.46 42.13 -4.25
CA ALA A 458 -4.32 42.69 -4.97
C ALA A 458 -3.52 41.66 -5.80
N GLY A 459 -4.22 40.80 -6.56
CA GLY A 459 -3.59 39.78 -7.40
C GLY A 459 -3.07 38.56 -6.62
N GLN A 460 -3.12 38.56 -5.29
CA GLN A 460 -2.68 37.44 -4.47
C GLN A 460 -3.86 36.58 -4.02
N VAL A 461 -3.59 35.29 -3.93
CA VAL A 461 -4.53 34.29 -3.40
C VAL A 461 -4.01 33.79 -2.05
N THR A 462 -4.82 33.95 -1.02
CA THR A 462 -4.47 33.54 0.35
C THR A 462 -5.49 32.54 0.89
N LEU A 463 -5.02 31.46 1.46
CA LEU A 463 -5.83 30.51 2.22
C LEU A 463 -5.83 30.90 3.70
N ARG A 464 -7.00 31.24 4.23
CA ARG A 464 -7.19 31.48 5.66
C ARG A 464 -7.65 30.20 6.34
N LEU A 465 -6.79 29.67 7.18
CA LEU A 465 -7.01 28.43 7.94
C LEU A 465 -7.54 28.73 9.34
N PRO A 466 -8.25 27.79 9.98
CA PRO A 466 -8.58 27.87 11.40
C PRO A 466 -7.30 27.96 12.26
N PRO A 467 -7.39 28.57 13.45
CA PRO A 467 -6.25 28.62 14.38
C PRO A 467 -5.68 27.21 14.69
N GLY A 468 -4.36 27.11 14.83
CA GLY A 468 -3.65 25.86 15.14
C GLY A 468 -3.44 24.90 13.96
N ARG A 469 -3.84 25.24 12.74
CA ARG A 469 -3.70 24.43 11.53
C ARG A 469 -2.46 24.81 10.69
N GLN A 470 -1.26 24.80 11.31
CA GLN A 470 -0.01 25.23 10.65
C GLN A 470 0.61 24.17 9.75
N LEU A 471 0.22 22.89 9.86
CA LEU A 471 0.83 21.77 9.14
C LEU A 471 0.82 21.97 7.61
N LEU A 472 -0.29 22.48 7.05
CA LEU A 472 -0.40 22.75 5.62
C LEU A 472 0.64 23.77 5.14
N ALA A 473 0.84 24.85 5.88
CA ALA A 473 1.84 25.88 5.54
C ALA A 473 3.26 25.28 5.58
N GLN A 474 3.57 24.42 6.56
CA GLN A 474 4.86 23.75 6.68
C GLN A 474 5.10 22.80 5.50
N VAL A 475 4.09 22.00 5.12
CA VAL A 475 4.15 21.09 3.97
C VAL A 475 4.39 21.88 2.69
N LEU A 476 3.62 22.92 2.43
CA LEU A 476 3.79 23.75 1.24
C LEU A 476 5.16 24.42 1.19
N ALA A 477 5.66 24.94 2.31
CA ALA A 477 6.99 25.54 2.37
C ALA A 477 8.10 24.54 2.02
N ARG A 478 7.94 23.27 2.38
CA ARG A 478 8.90 22.21 2.01
C ARG A 478 8.78 21.81 0.54
N LEU A 479 7.57 21.57 0.06
CA LEU A 479 7.35 21.16 -1.33
C LEU A 479 7.83 22.26 -2.30
N ARG A 480 7.59 23.53 -2.02
CA ARG A 480 7.98 24.67 -2.85
C ARG A 480 9.49 24.88 -2.99
N ARG A 481 10.29 24.26 -2.10
CA ARG A 481 11.76 24.26 -2.21
C ARG A 481 12.27 23.19 -3.19
N LEU A 482 11.42 22.23 -3.54
CA LEU A 482 11.79 21.19 -4.51
C LEU A 482 11.82 21.81 -5.94
N PRO A 483 12.70 21.37 -6.81
CA PRO A 483 12.68 21.76 -8.22
C PRO A 483 11.36 21.30 -8.87
N ILE A 484 11.00 21.97 -9.95
CA ILE A 484 9.90 21.53 -10.83
C ILE A 484 10.51 20.57 -11.83
N TRP A 485 9.89 19.43 -11.99
CA TRP A 485 10.28 18.49 -13.04
C TRP A 485 9.64 18.95 -14.36
N THR A 486 10.49 19.36 -15.29
CA THR A 486 10.11 19.83 -16.65
C THR A 486 10.30 18.72 -17.65
#